data_a3be22e29a4d491f39a14765b37b9af2
#
_entry.id   a3be22e29a4d491f39a14765b37b9af2
#
_cell.length_a   1.000
_cell.length_b   1.000
_cell.length_c   1.000
_cell.angle_alpha   90.00
_cell.angle_beta   90.00
_cell.angle_gamma   90.00
#
_symmetry.space_group_name_H-M   'P 1'
#
loop_
_entity.id
_entity.type
_entity.pdbx_description
1 polymer ?
#
loop_
_entity_poly.entity_id
_entity_poly.type
_entity_poly.pdbx_seq_one_letter_code
_entity_poly.pdbx_strand_id
1 'polypeptide(L)'
;MPNPVERGHVASRDEYTLVEDGKVAVRYRYREGFEEPEKEVNARASVDADSGNRDWRVWFYKVIPAKQRILEIAPDGSWMLISYPGRDLAWIFARKPDMSRDQYRTLVNKMRDDYAIYTDKLKRVPQLPEQVGRLGFEVPDKR
;
A
#
# COMPACT_ATOMS: atom_id res chain seq x y z
N MET A 1 -0.18 5.45 -3.93
CA MET A 1 -0.74 6.53 -4.79
C MET A 1 -2.24 6.43 -4.78
N PRO A 2 -2.96 7.56 -4.77
CA PRO A 2 -4.40 7.53 -4.87
C PRO A 2 -4.84 6.88 -6.18
N ASN A 3 -5.66 5.87 -6.08
CA ASN A 3 -6.31 5.27 -7.24
C ASN A 3 -7.84 5.41 -7.07
N PRO A 4 -8.62 5.26 -8.14
CA PRO A 4 -10.08 5.50 -8.06
C PRO A 4 -10.81 4.64 -7.04
N VAL A 5 -10.27 3.48 -6.67
CA VAL A 5 -10.88 2.54 -5.74
C VAL A 5 -10.61 2.91 -4.28
N GLU A 6 -9.36 3.33 -3.99
CA GLU A 6 -8.89 3.59 -2.62
C GLU A 6 -8.93 5.06 -2.23
N ARG A 7 -9.23 5.93 -3.19
CA ARG A 7 -9.30 7.36 -2.94
C ARG A 7 -10.38 7.68 -1.91
N GLY A 8 -10.00 8.45 -0.89
CA GLY A 8 -10.90 8.79 0.21
C GLY A 8 -10.93 7.78 1.35
N HIS A 9 -10.28 6.61 1.19
CA HIS A 9 -10.15 5.65 2.28
C HIS A 9 -9.25 6.16 3.39
N VAL A 10 -9.62 5.86 4.63
CA VAL A 10 -8.84 6.14 5.85
C VAL A 10 -8.70 4.89 6.69
N ALA A 11 -7.79 4.90 7.64
CA ALA A 11 -7.52 3.76 8.53
C ALA A 11 -7.37 2.45 7.75
N SER A 12 -6.69 2.53 6.60
CA SER A 12 -6.53 1.41 5.68
C SER A 12 -5.31 0.57 6.04
N ARG A 13 -5.47 -0.74 5.96
CA ARG A 13 -4.39 -1.69 6.18
C ARG A 13 -4.56 -2.96 5.36
N ASP A 14 -3.43 -3.55 5.00
CA ASP A 14 -3.36 -4.87 4.40
C ASP A 14 -2.87 -5.89 5.44
N GLU A 15 -3.57 -7.00 5.54
CA GLU A 15 -3.18 -8.15 6.35
C GLU A 15 -2.79 -9.30 5.40
N TYR A 16 -1.57 -9.78 5.53
CA TYR A 16 -1.04 -10.88 4.73
C TYR A 16 -0.92 -12.14 5.57
N THR A 17 -1.47 -13.24 5.06
CA THR A 17 -1.37 -14.55 5.70
C THR A 17 -0.85 -15.56 4.70
N LEU A 18 0.27 -16.18 5.01
CA LEU A 18 0.79 -17.30 4.22
C LEU A 18 -0.16 -18.51 4.40
N VAL A 19 -0.77 -18.96 3.31
CA VAL A 19 -1.74 -20.06 3.33
C VAL A 19 -1.04 -21.39 3.04
N GLU A 20 -0.22 -21.40 2.00
CA GLU A 20 0.64 -22.50 1.61
C GLU A 20 1.83 -21.94 0.86
N ASP A 21 2.79 -22.80 0.51
CA ASP A 21 4.01 -22.36 -0.17
C ASP A 21 3.71 -21.55 -1.44
N GLY A 22 4.24 -20.33 -1.50
CA GLY A 22 4.02 -19.40 -2.61
C GLY A 22 2.62 -18.79 -2.71
N LYS A 23 1.72 -19.02 -1.72
CA LYS A 23 0.35 -18.48 -1.74
C LYS A 23 0.03 -17.69 -0.49
N VAL A 24 -0.53 -16.49 -0.69
CA VAL A 24 -0.83 -15.54 0.36
C VAL A 24 -2.30 -15.12 0.28
N ALA A 25 -3.00 -15.18 1.40
CA ALA A 25 -4.29 -14.51 1.55
C ALA A 25 -4.06 -13.05 1.93
N VAL A 26 -4.73 -12.14 1.24
CA VAL A 26 -4.65 -10.71 1.47
C VAL A 26 -6.01 -10.22 1.93
N ARG A 27 -6.04 -9.51 3.04
CA ARG A 27 -7.23 -8.87 3.57
C ARG A 27 -6.98 -7.38 3.64
N TYR A 28 -7.64 -6.61 2.78
CA TYR A 28 -7.61 -5.16 2.79
C TYR A 28 -8.77 -4.64 3.63
N ARG A 29 -8.46 -3.92 4.70
CA ARG A 29 -9.43 -3.28 5.57
C ARG A 29 -9.31 -1.78 5.49
N TYR A 30 -10.44 -1.09 5.48
CA TYR A 30 -10.50 0.35 5.33
C TYR A 30 -11.80 0.94 5.87
N ARG A 31 -11.83 2.26 5.99
CA ARG A 31 -13.04 3.04 6.25
C ARG A 31 -13.19 4.11 5.18
N GLU A 32 -14.41 4.45 4.84
CA GLU A 32 -14.70 5.58 3.93
C GLU A 32 -14.66 6.93 4.64
N GLY A 33 -14.49 6.91 5.95
CA GLY A 33 -14.33 8.03 6.88
C GLY A 33 -14.12 7.46 8.28
N PHE A 34 -13.57 8.23 9.20
CA PHE A 34 -13.26 7.71 10.55
C PHE A 34 -14.51 7.35 11.36
N GLU A 35 -15.65 7.97 11.08
CA GLU A 35 -16.93 7.65 11.70
C GLU A 35 -17.74 6.57 10.95
N GLU A 36 -17.24 6.15 9.79
CA GLU A 36 -17.88 5.09 8.99
C GLU A 36 -17.44 3.70 9.47
N PRO A 37 -18.25 2.66 9.25
CA PRO A 37 -17.88 1.31 9.63
C PRO A 37 -16.67 0.80 8.84
N GLU A 38 -15.89 -0.10 9.45
CA GLU A 38 -14.80 -0.77 8.76
C GLU A 38 -15.35 -1.72 7.70
N LYS A 39 -14.78 -1.66 6.51
CA LYS A 39 -15.04 -2.53 5.38
C LYS A 39 -13.84 -3.41 5.09
N GLU A 40 -14.08 -4.49 4.38
CA GLU A 40 -13.06 -5.48 4.08
C GLU A 40 -13.21 -5.99 2.63
N VAL A 41 -12.07 -6.13 1.96
CA VAL A 41 -11.95 -6.80 0.67
C VAL A 41 -10.92 -7.90 0.79
N ASN A 42 -11.29 -9.12 0.40
CA ASN A 42 -10.39 -10.26 0.39
C ASN A 42 -9.80 -10.47 -1.00
N ALA A 43 -8.51 -10.75 -1.04
CA ALA A 43 -7.79 -11.08 -2.24
C ALA A 43 -6.90 -12.30 -2.00
N ARG A 44 -6.42 -12.89 -3.09
CA ARG A 44 -5.42 -13.95 -3.08
C ARG A 44 -4.22 -13.52 -3.89
N ALA A 45 -3.05 -13.91 -3.45
CA ALA A 45 -1.82 -13.65 -4.17
C ALA A 45 -1.02 -14.92 -4.36
N SER A 46 -0.34 -15.02 -5.49
CA SER A 46 0.71 -16.00 -5.72
C SER A 46 2.05 -15.27 -5.84
N VAL A 47 3.07 -15.85 -5.22
CA VAL A 47 4.43 -15.31 -5.15
C VAL A 47 5.31 -16.07 -6.12
N ASP A 48 6.04 -15.37 -6.98
CA ASP A 48 7.00 -15.96 -7.88
C ASP A 48 8.33 -16.18 -7.14
N ALA A 49 8.64 -17.43 -6.84
CA ALA A 49 9.89 -17.81 -6.17
C ALA A 49 11.12 -17.49 -7.02
N ASP A 50 11.02 -17.58 -8.34
CA ASP A 50 12.14 -17.31 -9.25
C ASP A 50 12.52 -15.83 -9.27
N SER A 51 11.63 -14.94 -8.87
CA SER A 51 11.91 -13.51 -8.68
C SER A 51 12.57 -13.16 -7.34
N GLY A 52 12.88 -14.14 -6.51
CA GLY A 52 13.28 -13.92 -5.11
C GLY A 52 12.11 -13.46 -4.24
N ASN A 53 10.92 -13.95 -4.53
CA ASN A 53 9.66 -13.60 -3.86
C ASN A 53 9.25 -12.12 -4.00
N ARG A 54 9.78 -11.42 -4.99
CA ARG A 54 9.48 -10.01 -5.24
C ARG A 54 8.26 -9.80 -6.11
N ASP A 55 8.03 -10.66 -7.10
CA ASP A 55 6.93 -10.53 -8.04
C ASP A 55 5.73 -11.35 -7.56
N TRP A 56 4.61 -10.65 -7.43
CA TRP A 56 3.37 -11.21 -6.96
C TRP A 56 2.27 -10.99 -8.00
N ARG A 57 1.33 -11.93 -8.08
CA ARG A 57 0.07 -11.76 -8.81
C ARG A 57 -1.04 -11.72 -7.77
N VAL A 58 -1.82 -10.67 -7.78
CA VAL A 58 -2.89 -10.44 -6.78
C VAL A 58 -4.23 -10.43 -7.49
N TRP A 59 -5.15 -11.30 -7.05
CA TRP A 59 -6.51 -11.41 -7.56
C TRP A 59 -7.50 -10.87 -6.55
N PHE A 60 -8.12 -9.72 -6.87
CA PHE A 60 -9.19 -9.14 -6.06
C PHE A 60 -10.56 -9.72 -6.40
N TYR A 61 -10.84 -10.00 -7.68
CA TYR A 61 -12.15 -10.45 -8.16
C TYR A 61 -12.08 -11.65 -9.12
N LYS A 62 -11.12 -12.51 -8.97
CA LYS A 62 -10.95 -13.77 -9.72
C LYS A 62 -10.73 -13.66 -11.24
N VAL A 63 -10.72 -12.49 -11.86
CA VAL A 63 -10.72 -12.37 -13.33
C VAL A 63 -9.34 -12.05 -13.90
N ILE A 64 -8.71 -10.96 -13.48
CA ILE A 64 -7.40 -10.53 -13.99
C ILE A 64 -6.49 -10.20 -12.81
N PRO A 65 -5.31 -10.85 -12.71
CA PRO A 65 -4.39 -10.52 -11.64
C PRO A 65 -3.72 -9.17 -11.87
N ALA A 66 -3.56 -8.39 -10.81
CA ALA A 66 -2.65 -7.26 -10.79
C ALA A 66 -1.24 -7.78 -10.49
N LYS A 67 -0.27 -7.35 -11.29
CA LYS A 67 1.15 -7.63 -11.01
C LYS A 67 1.64 -6.63 -9.97
N GLN A 68 2.21 -7.14 -8.90
CA GLN A 68 2.80 -6.35 -7.83
C GLN A 68 4.27 -6.72 -7.67
N ARG A 69 5.13 -5.73 -7.49
CA ARG A 69 6.54 -5.95 -7.22
C ARG A 69 6.95 -5.29 -5.92
N ILE A 70 7.55 -6.05 -5.03
CA ILE A 70 8.21 -5.52 -3.85
C ILE A 70 9.57 -4.99 -4.29
N LEU A 71 9.77 -3.68 -4.16
CA LEU A 71 11.01 -3.01 -4.54
C LEU A 71 12.05 -3.18 -3.44
N GLU A 72 11.66 -2.94 -2.19
CA GLU A 72 12.54 -2.99 -1.04
C GLU A 72 11.74 -3.19 0.25
N ILE A 73 12.35 -3.88 1.20
CA ILE A 73 11.82 -4.05 2.56
C ILE A 73 12.88 -3.53 3.53
N ALA A 74 12.45 -2.77 4.54
CA ALA A 74 13.34 -2.35 5.62
C ALA A 74 14.02 -3.55 6.28
N PRO A 75 15.29 -3.45 6.68
CA PRO A 75 15.99 -4.55 7.36
C PRO A 75 15.27 -5.07 8.61
N ASP A 76 14.58 -4.18 9.33
CA ASP A 76 13.77 -4.50 10.52
C ASP A 76 12.30 -4.84 10.19
N GLY A 77 11.92 -4.84 8.90
CA GLY A 77 10.56 -5.11 8.46
C GLY A 77 9.55 -4.00 8.73
N SER A 78 9.99 -2.80 9.13
CA SER A 78 9.10 -1.70 9.53
C SER A 78 8.36 -1.03 8.38
N TRP A 79 8.88 -1.13 7.15
CA TRP A 79 8.27 -0.61 5.95
C TRP A 79 8.63 -1.45 4.72
N MET A 80 7.85 -1.30 3.66
CA MET A 80 8.20 -1.81 2.33
C MET A 80 7.71 -0.88 1.23
N LEU A 81 8.44 -0.91 0.11
CA LEU A 81 8.14 -0.17 -1.10
C LEU A 81 7.61 -1.12 -2.16
N ILE A 82 6.48 -0.77 -2.75
CA ILE A 82 5.76 -1.62 -3.72
C ILE A 82 5.42 -0.81 -4.96
N SER A 83 5.55 -1.44 -6.13
CA SER A 83 5.06 -0.91 -7.40
C SER A 83 4.17 -1.92 -8.11
N TYR A 84 3.36 -1.42 -9.04
CA TYR A 84 2.65 -2.23 -10.02
C TYR A 84 3.33 -2.05 -11.37
N PRO A 85 4.15 -3.02 -11.83
CA PRO A 85 4.83 -2.92 -13.13
C PRO A 85 3.82 -2.75 -14.27
N GLY A 86 4.12 -1.79 -15.18
CA GLY A 86 3.25 -1.45 -16.29
C GLY A 86 2.08 -0.53 -15.94
N ARG A 87 1.96 -0.10 -14.68
CA ARG A 87 1.04 0.92 -14.21
C ARG A 87 1.81 1.98 -13.44
N ASP A 88 1.37 3.21 -13.53
CA ASP A 88 1.97 4.33 -12.79
C ASP A 88 1.41 4.39 -11.36
N LEU A 89 1.61 3.29 -10.61
CA LEU A 89 1.14 3.12 -9.25
C LEU A 89 2.24 2.56 -8.36
N ALA A 90 2.38 3.13 -7.16
CA ALA A 90 3.30 2.68 -6.15
C ALA A 90 2.79 3.00 -4.75
N TRP A 91 3.26 2.24 -3.76
CA TRP A 91 2.89 2.40 -2.36
C TRP A 91 4.10 2.32 -1.44
N ILE A 92 4.03 3.07 -0.37
CA ILE A 92 4.85 2.89 0.82
C ILE A 92 3.95 2.28 1.88
N PHE A 93 4.26 1.06 2.30
CA PHE A 93 3.58 0.40 3.41
C PHE A 93 4.43 0.46 4.66
N ALA A 94 3.81 0.76 5.79
CA ALA A 94 4.44 0.81 7.09
C ALA A 94 3.63 -0.01 8.10
N ARG A 95 4.32 -0.57 9.10
CA ARG A 95 3.66 -1.34 10.16
C ARG A 95 2.97 -0.44 11.19
N LYS A 96 3.49 0.77 11.38
CA LYS A 96 2.92 1.74 12.31
C LYS A 96 1.96 2.69 11.60
N PRO A 97 0.89 3.15 12.25
CA PRO A 97 -0.09 4.05 11.65
C PRO A 97 0.41 5.48 11.44
N ASP A 98 1.55 5.81 12.00
CA ASP A 98 2.22 7.09 11.76
C ASP A 98 3.69 6.88 11.41
N MET A 99 4.20 7.77 10.57
CA MET A 99 5.59 7.82 10.13
C MET A 99 6.04 9.27 10.20
N SER A 100 7.26 9.51 10.68
CA SER A 100 7.80 10.87 10.69
C SER A 100 7.85 11.46 9.27
N ARG A 101 7.76 12.77 9.18
CA ARG A 101 7.86 13.48 7.89
C ARG A 101 9.20 13.23 7.22
N ASP A 102 10.27 13.18 7.99
CA ASP A 102 11.63 12.97 7.47
C ASP A 102 11.80 11.56 6.93
N GLN A 103 11.30 10.55 7.64
CA GLN A 103 11.32 9.17 7.15
C GLN A 103 10.50 9.03 5.87
N TYR A 104 9.30 9.59 5.83
CA TYR A 104 8.46 9.56 4.64
C TYR A 104 9.18 10.20 3.45
N ARG A 105 9.78 11.37 3.63
CA ARG A 105 10.55 12.06 2.59
C ARG A 105 11.73 11.21 2.10
N THR A 106 12.45 10.58 3.01
CA THR A 106 13.57 9.68 2.68
C THR A 106 13.10 8.53 1.79
N LEU A 107 11.98 7.89 2.12
CA LEU A 107 11.42 6.79 1.33
C LEU A 107 10.90 7.24 -0.03
N VAL A 108 10.26 8.40 -0.11
CA VAL A 108 9.83 9.00 -1.40
C VAL A 108 11.02 9.27 -2.30
N ASN A 109 12.09 9.87 -1.75
CA ASN A 109 13.32 10.12 -2.50
C ASN A 109 13.94 8.82 -2.99
N LYS A 110 13.95 7.78 -2.17
CA LYS A 110 14.45 6.45 -2.53
C LYS A 110 13.66 5.83 -3.67
N MET A 111 12.34 5.91 -3.63
CA MET A 111 11.49 5.43 -4.72
C MET A 111 11.78 6.14 -6.03
N ARG A 112 11.98 7.45 -6.00
CA ARG A 112 12.29 8.25 -7.17
C ARG A 112 13.71 7.96 -7.70
N ASP A 113 14.70 8.01 -6.82
CA ASP A 113 16.11 8.02 -7.21
C ASP A 113 16.65 6.61 -7.49
N ASP A 114 16.24 5.60 -6.70
CA ASP A 114 16.73 4.22 -6.82
C ASP A 114 15.86 3.37 -7.76
N TYR A 115 14.56 3.69 -7.86
CA TYR A 115 13.59 2.86 -8.60
C TYR A 115 12.88 3.58 -9.74
N ALA A 116 13.23 4.83 -10.02
CA ALA A 116 12.64 5.64 -11.09
C ALA A 116 11.10 5.75 -11.03
N ILE A 117 10.53 5.78 -9.83
CA ILE A 117 9.10 5.96 -9.64
C ILE A 117 8.74 7.44 -9.74
N TYR A 118 7.68 7.75 -10.48
CA TYR A 118 7.10 9.09 -10.51
C TYR A 118 6.35 9.35 -9.19
N THR A 119 6.92 10.17 -8.33
CA THR A 119 6.47 10.33 -6.94
C THR A 119 5.53 11.50 -6.69
N ASP A 120 5.28 12.35 -7.67
CA ASP A 120 4.48 13.58 -7.49
C ASP A 120 3.02 13.31 -7.10
N LYS A 121 2.50 12.14 -7.43
CA LYS A 121 1.15 11.70 -7.07
C LYS A 121 1.06 11.02 -5.72
N LEU A 122 2.18 10.78 -5.05
CA LEU A 122 2.16 10.14 -3.72
C LEU A 122 1.52 11.07 -2.70
N LYS A 123 0.58 10.51 -1.93
CA LYS A 123 -0.04 11.16 -0.79
C LYS A 123 -0.11 10.19 0.37
N ARG A 124 -0.08 10.71 1.57
CA ARG A 124 -0.22 9.93 2.78
C ARG A 124 -1.70 9.69 3.04
N VAL A 125 -2.05 8.43 3.31
CA VAL A 125 -3.41 8.05 3.71
C VAL A 125 -3.56 8.32 5.22
N PRO A 126 -4.57 9.06 5.66
CA PRO A 126 -4.80 9.24 7.10
C PRO A 126 -5.13 7.90 7.75
N GLN A 127 -4.34 7.51 8.73
CA GLN A 127 -4.55 6.32 9.55
C GLN A 127 -5.19 6.65 10.90
N LEU A 128 -5.01 7.88 11.36
CA LEU A 128 -5.50 8.43 12.61
C LEU A 128 -6.26 9.75 12.34
N PRO A 129 -7.34 10.05 13.09
CA PRO A 129 -8.16 11.25 12.84
C PRO A 129 -7.36 12.57 12.87
N GLU A 130 -6.36 12.68 13.73
CA GLU A 130 -5.52 13.86 13.86
C GLU A 130 -4.58 14.11 12.67
N GLN A 131 -4.46 13.16 11.75
CA GLN A 131 -3.68 13.32 10.52
C GLN A 131 -4.46 14.02 9.41
N VAL A 132 -5.79 14.07 9.51
CA VAL A 132 -6.65 14.73 8.53
C VAL A 132 -6.34 16.24 8.50
N GLY A 133 -6.13 16.78 7.31
CA GLY A 133 -5.81 18.19 7.11
C GLY A 133 -4.33 18.53 7.32
N ARG A 134 -3.49 17.58 7.73
CA ARG A 134 -2.03 17.80 7.76
C ARG A 134 -1.47 17.81 6.35
N LEU A 135 -0.44 18.62 6.14
CA LEU A 135 0.23 18.74 4.84
C LEU A 135 0.75 17.37 4.33
N GLY A 136 0.41 17.05 3.09
CA GLY A 136 0.83 15.82 2.42
C GLY A 136 -0.13 14.64 2.60
N PHE A 137 -1.14 14.78 3.45
CA PHE A 137 -2.17 13.77 3.61
C PHE A 137 -3.34 13.97 2.65
N GLU A 138 -3.96 12.86 2.24
CA GLU A 138 -5.24 12.92 1.55
C GLU A 138 -6.34 13.47 2.46
N VAL A 139 -7.33 14.10 1.85
CA VAL A 139 -8.54 14.52 2.56
C VAL A 139 -9.63 13.49 2.24
N PRO A 140 -10.18 12.81 3.25
CA PRO A 140 -11.26 11.87 3.03
C PRO A 140 -12.53 12.58 2.55
N ASP A 141 -13.32 11.90 1.73
CA ASP A 141 -14.59 12.43 1.23
C ASP A 141 -15.68 12.44 2.32
N LYS A 142 -15.55 11.58 3.31
CA LYS A 142 -16.44 11.45 4.47
C LYS A 142 -15.66 11.61 5.78
N ARG A 143 -16.35 12.08 6.80
CA ARG A 143 -15.82 12.16 8.15
C ARG A 143 -15.83 10.83 8.89
#